data_9a8ae033152a1ce8c3db0c53997c7eae
#
_entry.id   9a8ae033152a1ce8c3db0c53997c7eae
#
_cell.length_a   1.000
_cell.length_b   1.000
_cell.length_c   1.000
_cell.angle_alpha   90.00
_cell.angle_beta   90.00
_cell.angle_gamma   90.00
#
_symmetry.space_group_name_H-M   'P 1'
#
loop_
_entity.id
_entity.type
_entity.pdbx_description
1 polymer ?
#
loop_
_entity_poly.entity_id
_entity_poly.type
_entity_poly.pdbx_seq_one_letter_code
_entity_poly.pdbx_strand_id
1 'polypeptide(L)'
;MKKVLVTGAGGGMGQAIMKKLTDEGYFVYAIDLRDFDAPENAKKILCDLRDEASVNAAFESVSAECDSLFAIIHTAGIYDLDSLVEMDEERFKRIFDINLFGLYRVNKTFLPLLKKGSRIVITSSELAPLDPLPFTGIYAITKAAVEKYAYSLRMEMNLLGISVSVIRPGATKTPLLGDSTSALDKFIERTRIYQTNSKRFKAIVDSVEAKNVSPEKIGELAYRIISSKMPRYVYNINRNPLLLILNALPQRLQNFIIKLILTR
;
A
#
# COMPACT_ATOMS: atom_id res chain seq x y z
N MET A 1 21.04 16.34 8.36
CA MET A 1 19.59 16.04 8.19
C MET A 1 19.43 14.61 7.72
N LYS A 2 18.52 13.83 8.34
CA LYS A 2 18.25 12.44 7.90
C LYS A 2 17.47 12.48 6.59
N LYS A 3 17.84 11.61 5.64
CA LYS A 3 17.24 11.53 4.31
C LYS A 3 16.33 10.29 4.22
N VAL A 4 15.14 10.45 3.68
CA VAL A 4 14.11 9.40 3.56
C VAL A 4 13.62 9.35 2.12
N LEU A 5 13.44 8.13 1.59
CA LEU A 5 12.79 7.91 0.30
C LEU A 5 11.32 7.55 0.54
N VAL A 6 10.40 8.19 -0.16
CA VAL A 6 8.96 7.88 -0.13
C VAL A 6 8.48 7.57 -1.55
N THR A 7 7.94 6.38 -1.79
CA THR A 7 7.30 6.03 -3.07
C THR A 7 5.79 6.23 -2.99
N GLY A 8 5.13 6.59 -4.09
CA GLY A 8 3.72 6.98 -4.09
C GLY A 8 3.50 8.31 -3.37
N ALA A 9 4.50 9.20 -3.42
CA ALA A 9 4.52 10.44 -2.66
C ALA A 9 3.42 11.43 -3.06
N GLY A 10 2.94 11.40 -4.30
CA GLY A 10 1.82 12.21 -4.79
C GLY A 10 0.45 11.70 -4.35
N GLY A 11 0.34 10.46 -3.84
CA GLY A 11 -0.90 9.92 -3.29
C GLY A 11 -1.21 10.47 -1.90
N GLY A 12 -2.48 10.35 -1.45
CA GLY A 12 -2.92 10.95 -0.19
C GLY A 12 -2.13 10.50 1.05
N MET A 13 -1.78 9.21 1.16
CA MET A 13 -0.93 8.73 2.26
C MET A 13 0.52 9.21 2.11
N GLY A 14 1.06 9.19 0.88
CA GLY A 14 2.42 9.64 0.59
C GLY A 14 2.60 11.12 0.89
N GLN A 15 1.66 11.96 0.51
CA GLN A 15 1.65 13.39 0.81
C GLN A 15 1.64 13.67 2.32
N ALA A 16 0.78 12.97 3.06
CA ALA A 16 0.71 13.12 4.51
C ALA A 16 2.00 12.65 5.21
N ILE A 17 2.63 11.58 4.74
CA ILE A 17 3.92 11.11 5.23
C ILE A 17 5.01 12.12 4.91
N MET A 18 5.09 12.57 3.65
CA MET A 18 6.07 13.55 3.21
C MET A 18 5.97 14.83 4.04
N LYS A 19 4.76 15.40 4.17
CA LYS A 19 4.53 16.59 5.00
C LYS A 19 4.99 16.36 6.44
N LYS A 20 4.55 15.28 7.08
CA LYS A 20 4.95 14.98 8.47
C LYS A 20 6.46 14.88 8.62
N LEU A 21 7.15 14.22 7.70
CA LEU A 21 8.59 14.04 7.77
C LEU A 21 9.35 15.35 7.57
N THR A 22 8.92 16.20 6.65
CA THR A 22 9.54 17.52 6.43
C THR A 22 9.32 18.45 7.61
N ASP A 23 8.14 18.45 8.23
CA ASP A 23 7.82 19.18 9.47
C ASP A 23 8.73 18.73 10.64
N GLU A 24 9.14 17.45 10.67
CA GLU A 24 10.05 16.88 11.68
C GLU A 24 11.55 16.99 11.30
N GLY A 25 11.89 17.78 10.29
CA GLY A 25 13.27 18.08 9.91
C GLY A 25 13.98 16.98 9.12
N TYR A 26 13.24 16.09 8.45
CA TYR A 26 13.80 15.14 7.49
C TYR A 26 13.86 15.77 6.10
N PHE A 27 14.82 15.35 5.28
CA PHE A 27 14.79 15.57 3.84
C PHE A 27 14.15 14.38 3.13
N VAL A 28 13.18 14.63 2.24
CA VAL A 28 12.42 13.57 1.58
C VAL A 28 12.73 13.54 0.07
N TYR A 29 13.23 12.40 -0.41
CA TYR A 29 13.18 12.08 -1.83
C TYR A 29 11.82 11.47 -2.13
N ALA A 30 11.01 12.20 -2.88
CA ALA A 30 9.59 11.91 -3.09
C ALA A 30 9.36 11.38 -4.50
N ILE A 31 9.09 10.08 -4.62
CA ILE A 31 8.93 9.38 -5.90
C ILE A 31 7.45 9.14 -6.20
N ASP A 32 7.00 9.54 -7.38
CA ASP A 32 5.68 9.19 -7.92
C ASP A 32 5.71 9.12 -9.46
N LEU A 33 4.73 8.44 -10.04
CA LEU A 33 4.53 8.39 -11.48
C LEU A 33 4.01 9.73 -12.03
N ARG A 34 3.14 10.39 -11.27
CA ARG A 34 2.47 11.64 -11.63
C ARG A 34 3.12 12.82 -10.97
N ASP A 35 3.02 13.99 -11.59
CA ASP A 35 3.44 15.24 -11.00
C ASP A 35 2.59 15.60 -9.78
N PHE A 36 3.22 16.22 -8.77
CA PHE A 36 2.60 16.58 -7.50
C PHE A 36 3.35 17.73 -6.84
N ASP A 37 2.71 18.41 -5.90
CA ASP A 37 3.35 19.44 -5.10
C ASP A 37 4.21 18.83 -3.98
N ALA A 38 5.44 19.32 -3.86
CA ALA A 38 6.38 18.91 -2.83
C ALA A 38 6.82 20.13 -1.98
N PRO A 39 6.96 19.98 -0.64
CA PRO A 39 7.47 21.02 0.23
C PRO A 39 8.95 21.30 -0.02
N GLU A 40 9.46 22.44 0.50
CA GLU A 40 10.84 22.88 0.29
C GLU A 40 11.90 21.85 0.69
N ASN A 41 11.67 21.10 1.77
CA ASN A 41 12.57 20.04 2.24
C ASN A 41 12.30 18.67 1.58
N ALA A 42 11.76 18.68 0.36
CA ALA A 42 11.56 17.46 -0.43
C ALA A 42 12.01 17.66 -1.88
N LYS A 43 12.65 16.63 -2.44
CA LYS A 43 12.98 16.57 -3.86
C LYS A 43 12.02 15.61 -4.56
N LYS A 44 11.19 16.16 -5.45
CA LYS A 44 10.31 15.39 -6.30
C LYS A 44 11.09 14.68 -7.41
N ILE A 45 10.77 13.40 -7.62
CA ILE A 45 11.35 12.58 -8.68
C ILE A 45 10.21 11.83 -9.38
N LEU A 46 10.02 12.10 -10.65
CA LEU A 46 9.05 11.36 -11.47
C LEU A 46 9.64 10.01 -11.85
N CYS A 47 8.93 8.93 -11.51
CA CYS A 47 9.40 7.57 -11.73
C CYS A 47 8.23 6.59 -11.88
N ASP A 48 8.28 5.80 -12.93
CA ASP A 48 7.40 4.65 -13.10
C ASP A 48 8.03 3.41 -12.46
N LEU A 49 7.46 2.95 -11.35
CA LEU A 49 7.96 1.77 -10.64
C LEU A 49 7.81 0.45 -11.42
N ARG A 50 7.05 0.47 -12.53
CA ARG A 50 6.92 -0.68 -13.43
C ARG A 50 8.12 -0.80 -14.36
N ASP A 51 8.84 0.28 -14.58
CA ASP A 51 9.99 0.36 -15.47
C ASP A 51 11.30 0.36 -14.67
N GLU A 52 12.12 -0.68 -14.87
CA GLU A 52 13.43 -0.81 -14.20
C GLU A 52 14.38 0.34 -14.58
N ALA A 53 14.35 0.81 -15.83
CA ALA A 53 15.18 1.95 -16.25
C ALA A 53 14.79 3.23 -15.53
N SER A 54 13.49 3.47 -15.35
CA SER A 54 12.99 4.62 -14.60
C SER A 54 13.40 4.57 -13.12
N VAL A 55 13.36 3.37 -12.50
CA VAL A 55 13.80 3.17 -11.10
C VAL A 55 15.32 3.40 -10.97
N ASN A 56 16.11 2.93 -11.92
CA ASN A 56 17.57 3.14 -11.96
C ASN A 56 17.90 4.65 -12.11
N ALA A 57 17.22 5.37 -12.99
CA ALA A 57 17.41 6.82 -13.14
C ALA A 57 17.06 7.58 -11.85
N ALA A 58 15.99 7.17 -11.15
CA ALA A 58 15.65 7.72 -9.85
C ALA A 58 16.75 7.44 -8.80
N PHE A 59 17.32 6.24 -8.79
CA PHE A 59 18.46 5.90 -7.93
C PHE A 59 19.68 6.76 -8.22
N GLU A 60 20.06 6.93 -9.48
CA GLU A 60 21.19 7.79 -9.88
C GLU A 60 20.99 9.24 -9.39
N SER A 61 19.77 9.78 -9.57
CA SER A 61 19.43 11.12 -9.08
C SER A 61 19.55 11.26 -7.56
N VAL A 62 19.22 10.20 -6.80
CA VAL A 62 19.33 10.22 -5.33
C VAL A 62 20.76 9.99 -4.88
N SER A 63 21.46 9.02 -5.46
CA SER A 63 22.82 8.64 -5.06
C SER A 63 23.85 9.72 -5.36
N ALA A 64 23.62 10.58 -6.36
CA ALA A 64 24.44 11.74 -6.64
C ALA A 64 24.48 12.76 -5.48
N GLU A 65 23.48 12.77 -4.60
CA GLU A 65 23.33 13.74 -3.50
C GLU A 65 23.24 13.06 -2.11
N CYS A 66 23.25 11.73 -2.07
CA CYS A 66 22.93 10.98 -0.85
C CYS A 66 23.76 9.71 -0.72
N ASP A 67 24.67 9.68 0.23
CA ASP A 67 25.48 8.49 0.52
C ASP A 67 24.73 7.43 1.36
N SER A 68 23.62 7.82 2.02
CA SER A 68 22.82 6.90 2.81
C SER A 68 21.40 7.41 3.08
N LEU A 69 20.44 6.49 2.97
CA LEU A 69 19.06 6.71 3.36
C LEU A 69 18.81 6.20 4.77
N PHE A 70 18.18 7.04 5.59
CA PHE A 70 17.72 6.65 6.92
C PHE A 70 16.52 5.71 6.84
N ALA A 71 15.61 5.94 5.87
CA ALA A 71 14.48 5.05 5.65
C ALA A 71 14.02 5.05 4.18
N ILE A 72 13.37 3.96 3.79
CA ILE A 72 12.51 3.87 2.61
C ILE A 72 11.09 3.60 3.10
N ILE A 73 10.12 4.39 2.62
CA ILE A 73 8.70 4.23 2.96
C ILE A 73 7.92 4.01 1.67
N HIS A 74 7.31 2.83 1.55
CA HIS A 74 6.53 2.43 0.39
C HIS A 74 5.05 2.72 0.61
N THR A 75 4.50 3.66 -0.15
CA THR A 75 3.05 3.91 -0.21
C THR A 75 2.48 3.75 -1.62
N ALA A 76 3.34 3.57 -2.63
CA ALA A 76 2.90 3.31 -3.98
C ALA A 76 2.07 2.03 -4.05
N GLY A 77 0.95 2.11 -4.72
CA GLY A 77 0.05 0.99 -4.93
C GLY A 77 -1.28 1.44 -5.51
N ILE A 78 -1.97 0.52 -6.13
CA ILE A 78 -3.33 0.71 -6.64
C ILE A 78 -4.29 -0.26 -5.96
N TYR A 79 -5.53 0.16 -5.87
CA TYR A 79 -6.65 -0.64 -5.38
C TYR A 79 -7.57 -0.96 -6.56
N ASP A 80 -8.00 -2.20 -6.67
CA ASP A 80 -8.91 -2.62 -7.72
C ASP A 80 -9.90 -3.65 -7.18
N LEU A 81 -11.17 -3.51 -7.57
CA LEU A 81 -12.27 -4.38 -7.20
C LEU A 81 -12.89 -4.93 -8.49
N ASP A 82 -12.79 -6.24 -8.66
CA ASP A 82 -13.28 -6.90 -9.86
C ASP A 82 -13.52 -8.39 -9.65
N SER A 83 -14.23 -9.01 -10.58
CA SER A 83 -14.37 -10.46 -10.67
C SER A 83 -13.10 -11.09 -11.20
N LEU A 84 -12.56 -12.10 -10.49
CA LEU A 84 -11.38 -12.84 -10.94
C LEU A 84 -11.62 -13.64 -12.24
N VAL A 85 -12.89 -13.88 -12.60
CA VAL A 85 -13.25 -14.67 -13.79
C VAL A 85 -13.73 -13.81 -14.97
N GLU A 86 -13.91 -12.50 -14.76
CA GLU A 86 -14.30 -11.54 -15.81
C GLU A 86 -13.24 -10.45 -16.03
N MET A 87 -12.21 -10.38 -15.17
CA MET A 87 -11.14 -9.40 -15.27
C MET A 87 -10.20 -9.73 -16.42
N ASP A 88 -9.76 -8.70 -17.14
CA ASP A 88 -8.73 -8.83 -18.16
C ASP A 88 -7.36 -9.18 -17.56
N GLU A 89 -6.61 -10.04 -18.25
CA GLU A 89 -5.28 -10.47 -17.81
C GLU A 89 -4.31 -9.29 -17.66
N GLU A 90 -4.40 -8.28 -18.52
CA GLU A 90 -3.57 -7.08 -18.46
C GLU A 90 -3.81 -6.28 -17.16
N ARG A 91 -5.07 -6.16 -16.71
CA ARG A 91 -5.39 -5.55 -15.41
C ARG A 91 -4.85 -6.38 -14.25
N PHE A 92 -4.97 -7.71 -14.35
CA PHE A 92 -4.42 -8.64 -13.36
C PHE A 92 -2.91 -8.48 -13.22
N LYS A 93 -2.16 -8.47 -14.33
CA LYS A 93 -0.72 -8.26 -14.37
C LYS A 93 -0.33 -6.88 -13.82
N ARG A 94 -1.04 -5.84 -14.25
CA ARG A 94 -0.73 -4.46 -13.86
C ARG A 94 -0.78 -4.24 -12.35
N ILE A 95 -1.76 -4.80 -11.64
CA ILE A 95 -1.85 -4.60 -10.18
C ILE A 95 -0.67 -5.29 -9.46
N PHE A 96 -0.24 -6.45 -9.93
CA PHE A 96 0.97 -7.11 -9.41
C PHE A 96 2.23 -6.30 -9.71
N ASP A 97 2.34 -5.78 -10.93
CA ASP A 97 3.51 -5.04 -11.36
C ASP A 97 3.72 -3.76 -10.53
N ILE A 98 2.62 -3.07 -10.19
CA ILE A 98 2.68 -1.89 -9.33
C ILE A 98 2.87 -2.27 -7.86
N ASN A 99 1.99 -3.13 -7.32
CA ASN A 99 1.91 -3.36 -5.88
C ASN A 99 3.06 -4.22 -5.34
N LEU A 100 3.57 -5.16 -6.14
CA LEU A 100 4.59 -6.12 -5.72
C LEU A 100 5.92 -5.91 -6.43
N PHE A 101 5.94 -5.93 -7.77
CA PHE A 101 7.20 -5.81 -8.51
C PHE A 101 7.82 -4.42 -8.38
N GLY A 102 7.02 -3.36 -8.36
CA GLY A 102 7.51 -2.00 -8.10
C GLY A 102 8.17 -1.88 -6.72
N LEU A 103 7.55 -2.46 -5.70
CA LEU A 103 8.14 -2.56 -4.35
C LEU A 103 9.48 -3.30 -4.37
N TYR A 104 9.54 -4.45 -5.05
CA TYR A 104 10.76 -5.25 -5.19
C TYR A 104 11.86 -4.47 -5.92
N ARG A 105 11.56 -3.83 -7.06
CA ARG A 105 12.54 -3.05 -7.85
C ARG A 105 13.17 -1.95 -6.99
N VAL A 106 12.35 -1.17 -6.28
CA VAL A 106 12.86 -0.10 -5.41
C VAL A 106 13.77 -0.66 -4.30
N ASN A 107 13.33 -1.70 -3.58
CA ASN A 107 14.17 -2.28 -2.53
C ASN A 107 15.51 -2.82 -3.07
N LYS A 108 15.49 -3.49 -4.22
CA LYS A 108 16.69 -4.02 -4.89
C LYS A 108 17.65 -2.89 -5.29
N THR A 109 17.12 -1.88 -5.98
CA THR A 109 17.94 -0.81 -6.56
C THR A 109 18.50 0.13 -5.49
N PHE A 110 17.71 0.46 -4.45
CA PHE A 110 18.11 1.40 -3.41
C PHE A 110 18.84 0.74 -2.22
N LEU A 111 19.00 -0.59 -2.21
CA LEU A 111 19.73 -1.29 -1.15
C LEU A 111 21.13 -0.72 -0.86
N PRO A 112 21.96 -0.30 -1.85
CA PRO A 112 23.28 0.26 -1.59
C PRO A 112 23.28 1.51 -0.71
N LEU A 113 22.18 2.26 -0.68
CA LEU A 113 22.03 3.44 0.18
C LEU A 113 21.53 3.12 1.59
N LEU A 114 21.17 1.88 1.88
CA LEU A 114 20.76 1.47 3.23
C LEU A 114 21.98 1.00 4.03
N LYS A 115 22.05 1.44 5.27
CA LYS A 115 23.13 1.11 6.22
C LYS A 115 22.54 0.45 7.48
N LYS A 116 23.39 -0.15 8.30
CA LYS A 116 22.99 -0.61 9.64
C LYS A 116 22.24 0.51 10.38
N GLY A 117 21.05 0.21 10.87
CA GLY A 117 20.16 1.17 11.51
C GLY A 117 19.18 1.86 10.56
N SER A 118 19.27 1.64 9.24
CA SER A 118 18.23 2.09 8.29
C SER A 118 16.92 1.31 8.47
N ARG A 119 15.84 1.83 7.90
CA ARG A 119 14.49 1.29 8.04
C ARG A 119 13.78 1.17 6.71
N ILE A 120 13.00 0.10 6.54
CA ILE A 120 12.06 -0.06 5.43
C ILE A 120 10.66 -0.14 6.02
N VAL A 121 9.75 0.70 5.55
CA VAL A 121 8.33 0.69 5.95
C VAL A 121 7.48 0.42 4.72
N ILE A 122 6.65 -0.62 4.78
CA ILE A 122 5.84 -1.07 3.65
C ILE A 122 4.36 -0.90 4.00
N THR A 123 3.62 -0.19 3.15
CA THR A 123 2.17 -0.07 3.29
C THR A 123 1.48 -1.28 2.64
N SER A 124 0.93 -2.14 3.48
CA SER A 124 0.10 -3.27 3.09
C SER A 124 -1.40 -2.91 3.13
N SER A 125 -2.22 -3.72 3.75
CA SER A 125 -3.65 -3.49 3.96
C SER A 125 -4.15 -4.30 5.15
N GLU A 126 -5.25 -3.87 5.78
CA GLU A 126 -5.97 -4.71 6.74
C GLU A 126 -6.49 -6.02 6.11
N LEU A 127 -6.71 -6.02 4.79
CA LEU A 127 -7.19 -7.20 4.04
C LEU A 127 -6.11 -8.27 3.83
N ALA A 128 -4.83 -7.91 3.90
CA ALA A 128 -3.74 -8.84 3.58
C ALA A 128 -3.71 -10.12 4.42
N PRO A 129 -3.97 -10.08 5.75
CA PRO A 129 -4.01 -11.29 6.57
C PRO A 129 -5.39 -11.97 6.63
N LEU A 130 -6.40 -11.42 5.95
CA LEU A 130 -7.78 -11.90 6.01
C LEU A 130 -8.13 -12.75 4.79
N ASP A 131 -9.12 -13.64 4.95
CA ASP A 131 -9.72 -14.32 3.82
C ASP A 131 -10.41 -13.31 2.89
N PRO A 132 -10.17 -13.35 1.58
CA PRO A 132 -10.70 -12.35 0.65
C PRO A 132 -12.22 -12.46 0.51
N LEU A 133 -12.89 -11.31 0.43
CA LEU A 133 -14.29 -11.22 0.07
C LEU A 133 -14.46 -11.33 -1.47
N PRO A 134 -15.67 -11.69 -1.97
CA PRO A 134 -15.95 -11.60 -3.39
C PRO A 134 -15.57 -10.21 -3.95
N PHE A 135 -15.03 -10.20 -5.16
CA PHE A 135 -14.61 -8.99 -5.90
C PHE A 135 -13.43 -8.19 -5.31
N THR A 136 -12.95 -8.54 -4.09
CA THR A 136 -11.71 -7.98 -3.54
C THR A 136 -10.48 -8.82 -3.88
N GLY A 137 -10.68 -9.97 -4.53
CA GLY A 137 -9.67 -11.03 -4.64
C GLY A 137 -8.34 -10.56 -5.20
N ILE A 138 -8.35 -9.83 -6.31
CA ILE A 138 -7.10 -9.39 -6.95
C ILE A 138 -6.27 -8.48 -6.04
N TYR A 139 -6.90 -7.52 -5.37
CA TYR A 139 -6.20 -6.65 -4.43
C TYR A 139 -5.70 -7.42 -3.20
N ALA A 140 -6.57 -8.26 -2.61
CA ALA A 140 -6.22 -9.06 -1.44
C ALA A 140 -5.04 -10.01 -1.73
N ILE A 141 -5.00 -10.66 -2.91
CA ILE A 141 -3.89 -11.51 -3.34
C ILE A 141 -2.59 -10.70 -3.43
N THR A 142 -2.61 -9.52 -4.05
CA THR A 142 -1.40 -8.69 -4.13
C THR A 142 -0.90 -8.25 -2.75
N LYS A 143 -1.80 -7.87 -1.84
CA LYS A 143 -1.43 -7.44 -0.49
C LYS A 143 -0.98 -8.61 0.40
N ALA A 144 -1.53 -9.80 0.22
CA ALA A 144 -1.01 -11.02 0.85
C ALA A 144 0.40 -11.35 0.34
N ALA A 145 0.65 -11.22 -0.97
CA ALA A 145 1.99 -11.38 -1.54
C ALA A 145 2.98 -10.35 -1.00
N VAL A 146 2.58 -9.07 -0.90
CA VAL A 146 3.38 -8.00 -0.29
C VAL A 146 3.75 -8.34 1.17
N GLU A 147 2.83 -8.90 1.95
CA GLU A 147 3.11 -9.31 3.33
C GLU A 147 4.13 -10.44 3.42
N LYS A 148 4.02 -11.44 2.55
CA LYS A 148 4.99 -12.54 2.50
C LYS A 148 6.36 -12.04 2.05
N TYR A 149 6.40 -11.18 1.04
CA TYR A 149 7.62 -10.49 0.61
C TYR A 149 8.23 -9.67 1.75
N ALA A 150 7.44 -8.85 2.43
CA ALA A 150 7.91 -8.01 3.53
C ALA A 150 8.49 -8.83 4.70
N TYR A 151 7.88 -9.98 5.01
CA TYR A 151 8.41 -10.86 6.05
C TYR A 151 9.72 -11.51 5.64
N SER A 152 9.82 -12.03 4.40
CA SER A 152 11.08 -12.58 3.86
C SER A 152 12.18 -11.51 3.84
N LEU A 153 11.87 -10.33 3.32
CA LEU A 153 12.80 -9.20 3.31
C LEU A 153 13.26 -8.83 4.73
N ARG A 154 12.35 -8.87 5.72
CA ARG A 154 12.70 -8.62 7.11
C ARG A 154 13.76 -9.60 7.62
N MET A 155 13.62 -10.89 7.30
CA MET A 155 14.58 -11.90 7.74
C MET A 155 15.97 -11.64 7.17
N GLU A 156 16.05 -11.27 5.90
CA GLU A 156 17.32 -10.94 5.22
C GLU A 156 17.90 -9.61 5.76
N MET A 157 17.09 -8.55 5.81
CA MET A 157 17.54 -7.22 6.22
C MET A 157 17.98 -7.18 7.70
N ASN A 158 17.39 -8.01 8.54
CA ASN A 158 17.81 -8.13 9.94
C ASN A 158 19.28 -8.58 10.07
N LEU A 159 19.78 -9.40 9.14
CA LEU A 159 21.19 -9.80 9.09
C LEU A 159 22.13 -8.62 8.82
N LEU A 160 21.62 -7.57 8.17
CA LEU A 160 22.33 -6.33 7.87
C LEU A 160 22.08 -5.23 8.91
N GLY A 161 21.29 -5.53 9.95
CA GLY A 161 20.90 -4.55 10.97
C GLY A 161 19.93 -3.48 10.46
N ILE A 162 19.17 -3.78 9.38
CA ILE A 162 18.13 -2.94 8.80
C ILE A 162 16.77 -3.48 9.25
N SER A 163 15.89 -2.61 9.79
CA SER A 163 14.58 -3.03 10.24
C SER A 163 13.52 -2.87 9.15
N VAL A 164 12.63 -3.87 9.03
CA VAL A 164 11.47 -3.84 8.14
C VAL A 164 10.20 -3.86 8.96
N SER A 165 9.28 -2.93 8.66
CA SER A 165 7.97 -2.80 9.30
C SER A 165 6.88 -2.70 8.26
N VAL A 166 5.67 -3.16 8.62
CA VAL A 166 4.49 -3.12 7.78
C VAL A 166 3.41 -2.28 8.46
N ILE A 167 2.81 -1.36 7.72
CA ILE A 167 1.57 -0.66 8.11
C ILE A 167 0.42 -1.36 7.40
N ARG A 168 -0.62 -1.74 8.15
CA ARG A 168 -1.87 -2.31 7.65
C ARG A 168 -3.00 -1.29 7.85
N PRO A 169 -3.20 -0.35 6.94
CA PRO A 169 -4.33 0.56 7.02
C PRO A 169 -5.64 -0.14 6.65
N GLY A 170 -6.71 0.21 7.34
CA GLY A 170 -8.08 0.07 6.84
C GLY A 170 -8.44 1.26 5.93
N ALA A 171 -9.73 1.51 5.75
CA ALA A 171 -10.20 2.62 4.92
C ALA A 171 -9.54 3.94 5.34
N THR A 172 -8.86 4.60 4.40
CA THR A 172 -8.15 5.87 4.60
C THR A 172 -8.67 6.88 3.60
N LYS A 173 -9.03 8.08 4.05
CA LYS A 173 -9.59 9.15 3.21
C LYS A 173 -8.55 9.68 2.23
N THR A 174 -8.41 9.02 1.08
CA THR A 174 -7.47 9.36 0.03
C THR A 174 -8.14 9.29 -1.34
N PRO A 175 -7.58 9.89 -2.41
CA PRO A 175 -8.07 9.69 -3.77
C PRO A 175 -8.17 8.21 -4.18
N LEU A 176 -7.29 7.36 -3.68
CA LEU A 176 -7.32 5.91 -3.90
C LEU A 176 -8.67 5.27 -3.47
N LEU A 177 -9.31 5.81 -2.42
CA LEU A 177 -10.62 5.35 -1.99
C LEU A 177 -11.70 5.72 -3.03
N GLY A 178 -11.63 6.91 -3.63
CA GLY A 178 -12.51 7.29 -4.75
C GLY A 178 -12.28 6.47 -6.02
N ASP A 179 -11.02 6.11 -6.28
CA ASP A 179 -10.67 5.25 -7.41
C ASP A 179 -11.26 3.84 -7.25
N SER A 180 -11.34 3.30 -6.02
CA SER A 180 -11.93 1.99 -5.74
C SER A 180 -13.44 1.98 -5.99
N THR A 181 -14.14 3.03 -5.54
CA THR A 181 -15.58 3.20 -5.80
C THR A 181 -15.84 3.28 -7.31
N SER A 182 -15.05 4.05 -8.04
CA SER A 182 -15.12 4.13 -9.50
C SER A 182 -14.81 2.79 -10.20
N ALA A 183 -13.85 2.02 -9.70
CA ALA A 183 -13.55 0.69 -10.24
C ALA A 183 -14.72 -0.28 -10.03
N LEU A 184 -15.36 -0.22 -8.87
CA LEU A 184 -16.53 -1.03 -8.57
C LEU A 184 -17.76 -0.62 -9.40
N ASP A 185 -17.98 0.67 -9.66
CA ASP A 185 -19.04 1.14 -10.56
C ASP A 185 -18.84 0.60 -11.99
N LYS A 186 -17.62 0.69 -12.52
CA LYS A 186 -17.27 0.14 -13.84
C LYS A 186 -17.44 -1.39 -13.87
N PHE A 187 -17.12 -2.09 -12.78
CA PHE A 187 -17.37 -3.52 -12.68
C PHE A 187 -18.87 -3.84 -12.73
N ILE A 188 -19.70 -3.09 -11.97
CA ILE A 188 -21.16 -3.25 -11.95
C ILE A 188 -21.76 -3.06 -13.33
N GLU A 189 -21.30 -2.09 -14.11
CA GLU A 189 -21.76 -1.83 -15.48
C GLU A 189 -21.36 -2.94 -16.46
N ARG A 190 -20.18 -3.53 -16.26
CA ARG A 190 -19.57 -4.48 -17.19
C ARG A 190 -19.94 -5.93 -16.92
N THR A 191 -20.12 -6.30 -15.64
CA THR A 191 -20.32 -7.70 -15.26
C THR A 191 -21.59 -8.30 -15.89
N ARG A 192 -21.45 -9.50 -16.46
CA ARG A 192 -22.57 -10.25 -17.05
C ARG A 192 -23.18 -11.24 -16.07
N ILE A 193 -22.37 -11.79 -15.19
CA ILE A 193 -22.77 -12.90 -14.30
C ILE A 193 -23.02 -12.47 -12.85
N TYR A 194 -22.57 -11.28 -12.43
CA TYR A 194 -22.66 -10.81 -11.03
C TYR A 194 -23.45 -9.52 -10.84
N GLN A 195 -24.37 -9.15 -11.74
CA GLN A 195 -25.06 -7.86 -11.71
C GLN A 195 -25.74 -7.54 -10.36
N THR A 196 -26.49 -8.48 -9.80
CA THR A 196 -27.15 -8.27 -8.51
C THR A 196 -26.15 -8.32 -7.34
N ASN A 197 -25.22 -9.26 -7.39
CA ASN A 197 -24.25 -9.47 -6.32
C ASN A 197 -23.30 -8.27 -6.19
N SER A 198 -22.85 -7.71 -7.31
CA SER A 198 -21.95 -6.56 -7.34
C SER A 198 -22.59 -5.28 -6.78
N LYS A 199 -23.87 -5.02 -7.08
CA LYS A 199 -24.63 -3.90 -6.52
C LYS A 199 -24.75 -4.00 -5.00
N ARG A 200 -25.04 -5.20 -4.48
CA ARG A 200 -25.12 -5.44 -3.03
C ARG A 200 -23.77 -5.31 -2.37
N PHE A 201 -22.73 -5.83 -3.03
CA PHE A 201 -21.38 -5.70 -2.55
C PHE A 201 -20.96 -4.22 -2.46
N LYS A 202 -21.34 -3.39 -3.43
CA LYS A 202 -21.08 -1.94 -3.40
C LYS A 202 -21.69 -1.29 -2.16
N ALA A 203 -22.94 -1.59 -1.82
CA ALA A 203 -23.59 -1.02 -0.63
C ALA A 203 -22.82 -1.36 0.66
N ILE A 204 -22.20 -2.55 0.74
CA ILE A 204 -21.34 -2.93 1.85
C ILE A 204 -20.04 -2.12 1.84
N VAL A 205 -19.37 -2.04 0.69
CA VAL A 205 -18.13 -1.27 0.54
C VAL A 205 -18.34 0.18 0.94
N ASP A 206 -19.38 0.84 0.41
CA ASP A 206 -19.71 2.24 0.71
C ASP A 206 -19.91 2.45 2.24
N SER A 207 -20.55 1.50 2.92
CA SER A 207 -20.78 1.57 4.38
C SER A 207 -19.48 1.42 5.20
N VAL A 208 -18.53 0.64 4.69
CA VAL A 208 -17.22 0.41 5.33
C VAL A 208 -16.30 1.60 5.08
N GLU A 209 -16.28 2.10 3.84
CA GLU A 209 -15.45 3.24 3.45
C GLU A 209 -15.89 4.55 4.11
N ALA A 210 -17.14 4.67 4.51
CA ALA A 210 -17.63 5.81 5.30
C ALA A 210 -16.93 5.96 6.66
N LYS A 211 -16.37 4.87 7.21
CA LYS A 211 -15.60 4.85 8.48
C LYS A 211 -14.10 4.93 8.23
N ASN A 212 -13.66 5.93 7.49
CA ASN A 212 -12.26 6.13 7.15
C ASN A 212 -11.46 6.88 8.22
N VAL A 213 -10.15 6.75 8.13
CA VAL A 213 -9.18 7.51 8.92
C VAL A 213 -8.49 8.55 8.04
N SER A 214 -8.09 9.68 8.63
CA SER A 214 -7.38 10.70 7.88
C SER A 214 -5.94 10.27 7.52
N PRO A 215 -5.41 10.71 6.37
CA PRO A 215 -4.04 10.41 5.94
C PRO A 215 -2.96 10.89 6.92
N GLU A 216 -3.21 11.99 7.65
CA GLU A 216 -2.28 12.57 8.62
C GLU A 216 -1.92 11.55 9.72
N LYS A 217 -2.90 10.73 10.16
CA LYS A 217 -2.64 9.66 11.13
C LYS A 217 -1.68 8.59 10.58
N ILE A 218 -1.69 8.36 9.27
CA ILE A 218 -0.71 7.49 8.61
C ILE A 218 0.67 8.16 8.61
N GLY A 219 0.73 9.46 8.32
CA GLY A 219 1.96 10.25 8.40
C GLY A 219 2.61 10.20 9.80
N GLU A 220 1.82 10.43 10.85
CA GLU A 220 2.28 10.33 12.22
C GLU A 220 2.73 8.90 12.60
N LEU A 221 2.01 7.89 12.13
CA LEU A 221 2.39 6.49 12.37
C LEU A 221 3.72 6.15 11.68
N ALA A 222 3.89 6.54 10.42
CA ALA A 222 5.14 6.33 9.68
C ALA A 222 6.33 7.02 10.37
N TYR A 223 6.17 8.28 10.78
CA TYR A 223 7.18 9.01 11.55
C TYR A 223 7.53 8.27 12.86
N ARG A 224 6.53 7.85 13.64
CA ARG A 224 6.74 7.10 14.88
C ARG A 224 7.49 5.79 14.66
N ILE A 225 7.20 5.08 13.54
CA ILE A 225 7.89 3.83 13.18
C ILE A 225 9.36 4.10 12.91
N ILE A 226 9.68 5.06 12.02
CA ILE A 226 11.08 5.29 11.65
C ILE A 226 11.89 5.94 12.78
N SER A 227 11.25 6.67 13.69
CA SER A 227 11.90 7.29 14.86
C SER A 227 12.12 6.33 16.03
N SER A 228 11.44 5.17 16.03
CA SER A 228 11.58 4.16 17.09
C SER A 228 12.96 3.51 17.07
N LYS A 229 13.55 3.29 18.26
CA LYS A 229 14.79 2.50 18.41
C LYS A 229 14.58 1.02 18.08
N MET A 230 13.38 0.49 18.39
CA MET A 230 13.01 -0.92 18.17
C MET A 230 11.60 -0.98 17.54
N PRO A 231 11.47 -0.71 16.24
CA PRO A 231 10.15 -0.74 15.58
C PRO A 231 9.61 -2.18 15.54
N ARG A 232 8.30 -2.30 15.79
CA ARG A 232 7.57 -3.57 15.62
C ARG A 232 7.52 -3.95 14.14
N TYR A 233 7.21 -5.21 13.86
CA TYR A 233 7.01 -5.65 12.49
C TYR A 233 5.70 -5.12 11.91
N VAL A 234 4.58 -5.22 12.63
CA VAL A 234 3.25 -4.87 12.12
C VAL A 234 2.61 -3.76 12.95
N TYR A 235 2.02 -2.80 12.25
CA TYR A 235 1.22 -1.72 12.79
C TYR A 235 -0.13 -1.68 12.10
N ASN A 236 -1.19 -1.93 12.85
CA ASN A 236 -2.57 -1.84 12.35
C ASN A 236 -3.16 -0.45 12.65
N ILE A 237 -3.91 0.10 11.72
CA ILE A 237 -4.63 1.36 11.91
C ILE A 237 -5.98 1.30 11.21
N ASN A 238 -7.04 1.68 11.92
CA ASN A 238 -8.43 1.69 11.43
C ASN A 238 -8.93 0.33 10.92
N ARG A 239 -8.67 -0.75 11.67
CA ARG A 239 -9.18 -2.09 11.30
C ARG A 239 -10.69 -2.16 11.43
N ASN A 240 -11.33 -2.79 10.45
CA ASN A 240 -12.76 -3.05 10.49
C ASN A 240 -13.08 -4.25 11.42
N PRO A 241 -13.80 -4.06 12.55
CA PRO A 241 -14.09 -5.14 13.48
C PRO A 241 -15.01 -6.21 12.89
N LEU A 242 -15.90 -5.85 11.96
CA LEU A 242 -16.79 -6.83 11.32
C LEU A 242 -16.03 -7.81 10.44
N LEU A 243 -15.01 -7.34 9.71
CA LEU A 243 -14.14 -8.21 8.93
C LEU A 243 -13.35 -9.17 9.83
N LEU A 244 -12.91 -8.70 11.01
CA LEU A 244 -12.21 -9.56 11.97
C LEU A 244 -13.11 -10.64 12.53
N ILE A 245 -14.36 -10.30 12.89
CA ILE A 245 -15.36 -11.25 13.40
C ILE A 245 -15.67 -12.27 12.30
N LEU A 246 -15.93 -11.80 11.08
CA LEU A 246 -16.20 -12.71 9.95
C LEU A 246 -15.03 -13.67 9.73
N ASN A 247 -13.80 -13.18 9.74
CA ASN A 247 -12.61 -14.00 9.51
C ASN A 247 -12.29 -14.97 10.66
N ALA A 248 -12.85 -14.77 11.83
CA ALA A 248 -12.73 -15.70 12.97
C ALA A 248 -13.68 -16.89 12.87
N LEU A 249 -14.66 -16.86 11.96
CA LEU A 249 -15.60 -17.95 11.76
C LEU A 249 -14.99 -19.05 10.90
N PRO A 250 -15.44 -20.31 11.03
CA PRO A 250 -15.07 -21.37 10.08
C PRO A 250 -15.42 -20.99 8.64
N GLN A 251 -14.53 -21.27 7.68
CA GLN A 251 -14.68 -20.86 6.27
C GLN A 251 -16.03 -21.26 5.63
N ARG A 252 -16.58 -22.42 6.00
CA ARG A 252 -17.93 -22.84 5.53
C ARG A 252 -19.02 -21.86 5.97
N LEU A 253 -18.94 -21.37 7.21
CA LEU A 253 -19.89 -20.42 7.76
C LEU A 253 -19.68 -19.03 7.15
N GLN A 254 -18.44 -18.60 6.97
CA GLN A 254 -18.12 -17.37 6.24
C GLN A 254 -18.76 -17.38 4.84
N ASN A 255 -18.49 -18.43 4.06
CA ASN A 255 -19.01 -18.58 2.71
C ASN A 255 -20.55 -18.59 2.68
N PHE A 256 -21.19 -19.24 3.65
CA PHE A 256 -22.66 -19.25 3.77
C PHE A 256 -23.21 -17.85 4.04
N ILE A 257 -22.62 -17.12 5.00
CA ILE A 257 -23.04 -15.76 5.36
C ILE A 257 -22.85 -14.81 4.17
N ILE A 258 -21.68 -14.84 3.52
CA ILE A 258 -21.36 -14.00 2.36
C ILE A 258 -22.34 -14.29 1.22
N LYS A 259 -22.56 -15.58 0.91
CA LYS A 259 -23.55 -15.98 -0.10
C LYS A 259 -24.94 -15.44 0.24
N LEU A 260 -25.40 -15.61 1.47
CA LEU A 260 -26.72 -15.14 1.92
C LEU A 260 -26.88 -13.63 1.73
N ILE A 261 -25.87 -12.84 2.12
CA ILE A 261 -25.89 -11.38 2.01
C ILE A 261 -25.88 -10.93 0.54
N LEU A 262 -25.10 -11.59 -0.31
CA LEU A 262 -24.94 -11.17 -1.70
C LEU A 262 -25.98 -11.73 -2.67
N THR A 263 -26.78 -12.76 -2.28
CA THR A 263 -27.78 -13.39 -3.17
C THR A 263 -29.23 -13.11 -2.78
N ARG A 264 -29.51 -12.65 -1.58
CA ARG A 264 -30.85 -12.29 -1.09
C ARG A 264 -31.08 -10.80 -1.19
#